data_0ac29de7e647f1f4309ef14d70225a33
#
_entry.id   0ac29de7e647f1f4309ef14d70225a33
#
_cell.length_a   1.000
_cell.length_b   1.000
_cell.length_c   1.000
_cell.angle_alpha   90.00
_cell.angle_beta   90.00
_cell.angle_gamma   90.00
#
_symmetry.space_group_name_H-M   'P 1'
#
loop_
_entity.id
_entity.type
_entity.pdbx_description
1 polymer ?
#
loop_
_entity_poly.entity_id
_entity_poly.type
_entity_poly.pdbx_seq_one_letter_code
_entity_poly.pdbx_strand_id
1 'polypeptide(L)'
;MTSEERHEARYQRRVKKRQERRLALSKSCGDFEDVFSYENLYQSGHICCRGVSWKSSTQTYRFNLVTNTAATRRALLDGTYKSRGFIEFDLYDRGKMRHIRSIHISERVVQRTLCDKVINPTLKPSFIYDNGASTENKGIDFALNRLSCHLQRHYRKYGREGYVLLFDFSNYFANAQYWPVSRELAKRVHDVRIRALANECLDNFGPIGYGLGSQISQTAALMLPNKLDHFIKEKLGIKGYARYMDDGYLIHPSKEYLKECLTRMKEVCDSLGIILNTKKTKIKKLSEGFKFLQIRFKLTETGKVLRKMSFESIKKIRRKLKKFKLWNIEGRVVKIAGKFVWRVFPLSDICSAYESWRGHMKRGNSFHAVERMDLYFKKLFGFHPNNKIEWRKALCT
;
A
#
# COMPACT_ATOMS: atom_id res chain seq x y z
N MET A 1 -41.73 -24.06 13.19
CA MET A 1 -40.72 -23.26 12.48
C MET A 1 -40.44 -23.88 11.13
N THR A 2 -40.72 -23.16 10.08
CA THR A 2 -40.43 -23.55 8.68
C THR A 2 -38.92 -23.59 8.44
N SER A 3 -38.46 -24.12 7.30
CA SER A 3 -37.06 -24.12 6.91
C SER A 3 -36.49 -22.69 6.77
N GLU A 4 -37.34 -21.78 6.23
CA GLU A 4 -36.99 -20.35 6.04
C GLU A 4 -36.86 -19.63 7.38
N GLU A 5 -37.79 -19.83 8.32
CA GLU A 5 -37.72 -19.24 9.67
C GLU A 5 -36.46 -19.72 10.41
N ARG A 6 -36.08 -20.98 10.26
CA ARG A 6 -34.82 -21.52 10.84
C ARG A 6 -33.59 -20.89 10.19
N HIS A 7 -33.62 -20.68 8.88
CA HIS A 7 -32.52 -20.02 8.15
C HIS A 7 -32.37 -18.56 8.60
N GLU A 8 -33.44 -17.81 8.68
CA GLU A 8 -33.46 -16.42 9.13
C GLU A 8 -33.00 -16.30 10.58
N ALA A 9 -33.49 -17.15 11.49
CA ALA A 9 -33.06 -17.16 12.88
C ALA A 9 -31.54 -17.46 13.03
N ARG A 10 -30.98 -18.34 12.18
CA ARG A 10 -29.51 -18.60 12.15
C ARG A 10 -28.77 -17.38 11.60
N TYR A 11 -29.31 -16.72 10.59
CA TYR A 11 -28.72 -15.51 10.03
C TYR A 11 -28.67 -14.39 11.07
N GLN A 12 -29.76 -14.10 11.77
CA GLN A 12 -29.87 -13.08 12.81
C GLN A 12 -28.91 -13.35 13.97
N ARG A 13 -28.80 -14.59 14.45
CA ARG A 13 -27.82 -14.98 15.48
C ARG A 13 -26.37 -14.71 15.02
N ARG A 14 -26.04 -14.98 13.75
CA ARG A 14 -24.71 -14.68 13.20
C ARG A 14 -24.45 -13.19 13.09
N VAL A 15 -25.46 -12.40 12.73
CA VAL A 15 -25.37 -10.93 12.67
C VAL A 15 -25.11 -10.37 14.07
N LYS A 16 -25.92 -10.77 15.07
CA LYS A 16 -25.77 -10.36 16.47
C LYS A 16 -24.39 -10.70 17.02
N LYS A 17 -23.94 -11.95 16.85
CA LYS A 17 -22.61 -12.39 17.29
C LYS A 17 -21.47 -11.59 16.63
N ARG A 18 -21.63 -11.18 15.36
CA ARG A 18 -20.66 -10.31 14.69
C ARG A 18 -20.66 -8.89 15.27
N GLN A 19 -21.82 -8.35 15.60
CA GLN A 19 -21.92 -7.02 16.23
C GLN A 19 -21.30 -7.02 17.62
N GLU A 20 -21.60 -8.04 18.44
CA GLU A 20 -21.01 -8.21 19.79
C GLU A 20 -19.48 -8.31 19.73
N ARG A 21 -18.93 -9.09 18.79
CA ARG A 21 -17.48 -9.21 18.61
C ARG A 21 -16.84 -7.87 18.18
N ARG A 22 -17.50 -7.11 17.31
CA ARG A 22 -17.01 -5.77 16.90
C ARG A 22 -17.01 -4.80 18.06
N LEU A 23 -18.08 -4.81 18.85
CA LEU A 23 -18.20 -3.97 20.05
C LEU A 23 -17.14 -4.33 21.09
N ALA A 24 -16.97 -5.62 21.39
CA ALA A 24 -15.93 -6.09 22.30
C ALA A 24 -14.54 -5.67 21.85
N LEU A 25 -14.23 -5.85 20.56
CA LEU A 25 -12.94 -5.43 19.97
C LEU A 25 -12.74 -3.91 20.03
N SER A 26 -13.78 -3.12 19.79
CA SER A 26 -13.69 -1.67 19.91
C SER A 26 -13.47 -1.22 21.36
N LYS A 27 -14.18 -1.82 22.30
CA LYS A 27 -14.02 -1.52 23.74
C LYS A 27 -12.62 -1.92 24.24
N SER A 28 -12.03 -2.99 23.73
CA SER A 28 -10.66 -3.39 24.10
C SER A 28 -9.58 -2.42 23.62
N CYS A 29 -9.91 -1.51 22.71
CA CYS A 29 -9.00 -0.44 22.28
C CYS A 29 -8.90 0.71 23.29
N GLY A 30 -9.77 0.74 24.30
CA GLY A 30 -9.93 1.85 25.23
C GLY A 30 -10.82 2.98 24.68
N ASP A 31 -11.09 3.96 25.54
CA ASP A 31 -11.79 5.19 25.16
C ASP A 31 -10.85 6.24 24.57
N PHE A 32 -11.38 7.43 24.28
CA PHE A 32 -10.61 8.53 23.70
C PHE A 32 -9.40 8.94 24.58
N GLU A 33 -9.56 8.92 25.89
CA GLU A 33 -8.53 9.35 26.85
C GLU A 33 -7.42 8.32 26.98
N ASP A 34 -7.77 7.02 26.95
CA ASP A 34 -6.83 5.89 26.95
C ASP A 34 -6.00 5.88 25.68
N VAL A 35 -6.67 6.03 24.52
CA VAL A 35 -6.03 6.03 23.21
C VAL A 35 -5.02 7.16 23.10
N PHE A 36 -5.38 8.36 23.52
CA PHE A 36 -4.53 9.54 23.49
C PHE A 36 -3.84 9.83 24.82
N SER A 37 -3.46 8.77 25.56
CA SER A 37 -2.62 8.88 26.74
C SER A 37 -1.24 9.49 26.41
N TYR A 38 -0.57 10.05 27.41
CA TYR A 38 0.79 10.59 27.25
C TYR A 38 1.73 9.56 26.67
N GLU A 39 1.70 8.33 27.16
CA GLU A 39 2.55 7.26 26.72
C GLU A 39 2.34 6.92 25.24
N ASN A 40 1.09 6.76 24.82
CA ASN A 40 0.76 6.39 23.43
C ASN A 40 1.18 7.49 22.44
N LEU A 41 0.94 8.75 22.76
CA LEU A 41 1.36 9.90 21.95
C LEU A 41 2.89 10.03 21.91
N TYR A 42 3.57 9.84 23.04
CA TYR A 42 5.02 9.90 23.13
C TYR A 42 5.69 8.80 22.31
N GLN A 43 5.23 7.55 22.43
CA GLN A 43 5.72 6.42 21.63
C GLN A 43 5.49 6.67 20.13
N SER A 44 4.31 7.15 19.76
CA SER A 44 3.99 7.49 18.37
C SER A 44 4.89 8.60 17.85
N GLY A 45 5.22 9.59 18.68
CA GLY A 45 6.16 10.67 18.37
C GLY A 45 7.55 10.14 18.04
N HIS A 46 8.09 9.25 18.87
CA HIS A 46 9.37 8.58 18.60
C HIS A 46 9.35 7.82 17.28
N ILE A 47 8.28 7.06 17.02
CA ILE A 47 8.17 6.27 15.78
C ILE A 47 8.08 7.19 14.56
N CYS A 48 7.30 8.29 14.64
CA CYS A 48 7.15 9.22 13.53
C CYS A 48 8.44 9.98 13.18
N CYS A 49 9.35 10.14 14.15
CA CYS A 49 10.65 10.77 13.92
C CYS A 49 11.69 9.84 13.28
N ARG A 50 11.49 8.51 13.30
CA ARG A 50 12.43 7.56 12.71
C ARG A 50 12.49 7.69 11.19
N GLY A 51 13.71 7.68 10.63
CA GLY A 51 13.94 7.71 9.18
C GLY A 51 13.71 9.09 8.52
N VAL A 52 13.33 10.11 9.29
CA VAL A 52 13.14 11.50 8.81
C VAL A 52 13.84 12.53 9.70
N SER A 53 14.79 12.09 10.53
CA SER A 53 15.55 12.93 11.45
C SER A 53 16.45 13.99 10.77
N TRP A 54 16.67 13.86 9.47
CA TRP A 54 17.39 14.86 8.66
C TRP A 54 16.57 16.14 8.39
N LYS A 55 15.25 16.13 8.62
CA LYS A 55 14.39 17.31 8.44
C LYS A 55 14.42 18.19 9.68
N SER A 56 14.65 19.49 9.52
CA SER A 56 14.69 20.46 10.63
C SER A 56 13.38 20.45 11.45
N SER A 57 12.23 20.39 10.78
CA SER A 57 10.92 20.33 11.48
C SER A 57 10.78 19.08 12.36
N THR A 58 11.37 17.94 11.95
CA THR A 58 11.39 16.71 12.75
C THR A 58 12.36 16.83 13.92
N GLN A 59 13.53 17.47 13.72
CA GLN A 59 14.50 17.70 14.77
C GLN A 59 13.91 18.61 15.86
N THR A 60 13.30 19.73 15.48
CA THR A 60 12.62 20.66 16.40
C THR A 60 11.49 19.96 17.16
N TYR A 61 10.68 19.15 16.47
CA TYR A 61 9.60 18.39 17.11
C TYR A 61 10.16 17.38 18.12
N ARG A 62 11.22 16.65 17.77
CA ARG A 62 11.86 15.65 18.62
C ARG A 62 12.52 16.27 19.85
N PHE A 63 13.18 17.42 19.69
CA PHE A 63 13.80 18.16 20.82
C PHE A 63 12.76 18.52 21.86
N ASN A 64 11.57 18.95 21.45
CA ASN A 64 10.45 19.35 22.32
C ASN A 64 9.40 18.23 22.48
N LEU A 65 9.77 16.95 22.37
CA LEU A 65 8.80 15.85 22.26
C LEU A 65 7.86 15.77 23.47
N VAL A 66 8.37 15.92 24.69
CA VAL A 66 7.56 15.86 25.92
C VAL A 66 6.54 16.99 25.94
N THR A 67 6.99 18.22 25.73
CA THR A 67 6.13 19.42 25.70
C THR A 67 5.08 19.34 24.59
N ASN A 68 5.50 18.90 23.38
CA ASN A 68 4.59 18.71 22.26
C ASN A 68 3.54 17.63 22.55
N THR A 69 3.94 16.55 23.24
CA THR A 69 3.02 15.47 23.64
C THR A 69 1.97 16.02 24.62
N ALA A 70 2.41 16.75 25.64
CA ALA A 70 1.50 17.34 26.63
C ALA A 70 0.52 18.35 26.00
N ALA A 71 1.02 19.24 25.15
CA ALA A 71 0.19 20.22 24.45
C ALA A 71 -0.80 19.55 23.49
N THR A 72 -0.37 18.53 22.72
CA THR A 72 -1.24 17.77 21.81
C THR A 72 -2.34 17.05 22.58
N ARG A 73 -1.99 16.37 23.68
CA ARG A 73 -2.98 15.68 24.52
C ARG A 73 -4.01 16.64 25.08
N ARG A 74 -3.57 17.76 25.65
CA ARG A 74 -4.48 18.79 26.18
C ARG A 74 -5.44 19.25 25.09
N ALA A 75 -4.94 19.67 23.94
CA ALA A 75 -5.77 20.14 22.84
C ALA A 75 -6.80 19.09 22.36
N LEU A 76 -6.44 17.79 22.34
CA LEU A 76 -7.37 16.71 22.00
C LEU A 76 -8.48 16.55 23.05
N LEU A 77 -8.15 16.60 24.35
CA LEU A 77 -9.12 16.45 25.43
C LEU A 77 -10.07 17.65 25.56
N ASP A 78 -9.52 18.85 25.38
CA ASP A 78 -10.28 20.11 25.45
C ASP A 78 -11.08 20.39 24.16
N GLY A 79 -10.95 19.53 23.12
CA GLY A 79 -11.63 19.73 21.83
C GLY A 79 -11.12 20.92 21.03
N THR A 80 -9.95 21.46 21.38
CA THR A 80 -9.31 22.61 20.69
C THR A 80 -8.30 22.18 19.62
N TYR A 81 -8.10 20.87 19.45
CA TYR A 81 -7.22 20.34 18.42
C TYR A 81 -7.70 20.72 17.02
N LYS A 82 -6.81 21.31 16.23
CA LYS A 82 -7.07 21.66 14.82
C LYS A 82 -5.93 21.22 13.93
N SER A 83 -6.26 20.80 12.72
CA SER A 83 -5.27 20.52 11.68
C SER A 83 -4.49 21.78 11.33
N ARG A 84 -3.18 21.62 11.11
CA ARG A 84 -2.28 22.70 10.68
C ARG A 84 -2.23 22.90 9.16
N GLY A 85 -3.07 22.14 8.44
CA GLY A 85 -3.07 22.14 6.97
C GLY A 85 -1.93 21.30 6.38
N PHE A 86 -1.65 21.53 5.10
CA PHE A 86 -0.74 20.69 4.33
C PHE A 86 0.50 21.46 3.84
N ILE A 87 1.61 20.73 3.72
CA ILE A 87 2.75 21.14 2.93
C ILE A 87 2.58 20.45 1.56
N GLU A 88 2.29 21.24 0.53
CA GLU A 88 1.99 20.74 -0.80
C GLU A 88 3.22 20.83 -1.71
N PHE A 89 3.48 19.76 -2.46
CA PHE A 89 4.54 19.72 -3.45
C PHE A 89 4.28 18.63 -4.50
N ASP A 90 4.80 18.87 -5.70
CA ASP A 90 4.73 17.89 -6.78
C ASP A 90 5.94 16.96 -6.75
N LEU A 91 5.67 15.66 -6.78
CA LEU A 91 6.68 14.61 -6.84
C LEU A 91 6.57 13.85 -8.16
N TYR A 92 7.64 13.85 -8.94
CA TYR A 92 7.72 13.05 -10.15
C TYR A 92 8.19 11.62 -9.79
N ASP A 93 7.24 10.67 -9.77
CA ASP A 93 7.51 9.26 -9.47
C ASP A 93 7.13 8.35 -10.64
N ARG A 94 8.09 7.55 -11.10
CA ARG A 94 7.91 6.52 -12.13
C ARG A 94 7.21 6.99 -13.42
N GLY A 95 7.50 8.21 -13.85
CA GLY A 95 6.94 8.79 -15.07
C GLY A 95 5.58 9.45 -14.87
N LYS A 96 5.14 9.66 -13.64
CA LYS A 96 3.91 10.38 -13.29
C LYS A 96 4.21 11.49 -12.29
N MET A 97 3.63 12.64 -12.53
CA MET A 97 3.54 13.72 -11.56
C MET A 97 2.50 13.32 -10.49
N ARG A 98 2.88 13.44 -9.24
CA ARG A 98 2.00 13.20 -8.09
C ARG A 98 1.97 14.44 -7.23
N HIS A 99 0.80 15.00 -7.06
CA HIS A 99 0.59 16.07 -6.10
C HIS A 99 0.53 15.48 -4.68
N ILE A 100 1.47 15.87 -3.83
CA ILE A 100 1.60 15.35 -2.46
C ILE A 100 1.12 16.42 -1.48
N ARG A 101 0.17 16.05 -0.64
CA ARG A 101 -0.31 16.87 0.48
C ARG A 101 0.22 16.25 1.78
N SER A 102 1.37 16.74 2.22
CA SER A 102 2.06 16.20 3.39
C SER A 102 1.56 16.88 4.66
N ILE A 103 1.11 16.08 5.62
CA ILE A 103 0.70 16.58 6.94
C ILE A 103 1.92 16.91 7.82
N HIS A 104 1.78 17.84 8.74
CA HIS A 104 2.80 18.20 9.72
C HIS A 104 3.15 17.02 10.64
N ILE A 105 4.35 17.03 11.23
CA ILE A 105 4.82 15.93 12.11
C ILE A 105 3.89 15.72 13.32
N SER A 106 3.38 16.78 13.93
CA SER A 106 2.44 16.69 15.05
C SER A 106 1.15 15.95 14.69
N GLU A 107 0.59 16.22 13.49
CA GLU A 107 -0.60 15.51 12.99
C GLU A 107 -0.30 14.06 12.66
N ARG A 108 0.91 13.78 12.14
CA ARG A 108 1.35 12.38 11.93
C ARG A 108 1.36 11.58 13.22
N VAL A 109 1.72 12.21 14.34
CA VAL A 109 1.71 11.57 15.67
C VAL A 109 0.29 11.23 16.08
N VAL A 110 -0.65 12.18 15.97
CA VAL A 110 -2.08 11.95 16.27
C VAL A 110 -2.66 10.85 15.37
N GLN A 111 -2.47 10.96 14.05
CA GLN A 111 -2.95 9.95 13.12
C GLN A 111 -2.29 8.57 13.34
N ARG A 112 -1.01 8.54 13.72
CA ARG A 112 -0.30 7.31 14.07
C ARG A 112 -0.93 6.64 15.28
N THR A 113 -1.12 7.40 16.36
CA THR A 113 -1.74 6.90 17.58
C THR A 113 -3.14 6.36 17.30
N LEU A 114 -3.97 7.16 16.63
CA LEU A 114 -5.31 6.77 16.20
C LEU A 114 -5.32 5.47 15.38
N CYS A 115 -4.45 5.39 14.36
CA CYS A 115 -4.39 4.22 13.48
C CYS A 115 -3.89 2.97 14.20
N ASP A 116 -2.83 3.08 15.00
CA ASP A 116 -2.22 1.91 15.62
C ASP A 116 -3.03 1.37 16.80
N LYS A 117 -3.68 2.27 17.57
CA LYS A 117 -4.43 1.88 18.76
C LYS A 117 -5.89 1.50 18.47
N VAL A 118 -6.52 2.08 17.44
CA VAL A 118 -7.96 1.85 17.19
C VAL A 118 -8.24 1.41 15.75
N ILE A 119 -7.86 2.21 14.75
CA ILE A 119 -8.34 2.00 13.37
C ILE A 119 -7.83 0.67 12.79
N ASN A 120 -6.53 0.38 12.96
CA ASN A 120 -5.96 -0.88 12.48
C ASN A 120 -6.50 -2.09 13.24
N PRO A 121 -6.55 -2.13 14.58
CA PRO A 121 -7.14 -3.23 15.34
C PRO A 121 -8.60 -3.52 14.98
N THR A 122 -9.42 -2.47 14.75
CA THR A 122 -10.85 -2.65 14.48
C THR A 122 -11.19 -2.97 13.03
N LEU A 123 -10.42 -2.45 12.05
CA LEU A 123 -10.69 -2.65 10.61
C LEU A 123 -9.98 -3.87 10.02
N LYS A 124 -8.68 -4.05 10.30
CA LYS A 124 -7.85 -5.09 9.65
C LYS A 124 -8.33 -6.53 9.85
N PRO A 125 -8.91 -6.92 11.00
CA PRO A 125 -9.46 -8.27 11.17
C PRO A 125 -10.59 -8.61 10.18
N SER A 126 -11.19 -7.60 9.54
CA SER A 126 -12.22 -7.82 8.52
C SER A 126 -11.66 -8.02 7.11
N PHE A 127 -10.38 -7.79 6.89
CA PHE A 127 -9.79 -7.96 5.57
C PHE A 127 -9.64 -9.43 5.20
N ILE A 128 -9.81 -9.73 3.92
CA ILE A 128 -9.49 -11.07 3.43
C ILE A 128 -8.01 -11.40 3.68
N TYR A 129 -7.71 -12.68 3.90
CA TYR A 129 -6.31 -13.13 4.08
C TYR A 129 -5.41 -12.70 2.92
N ASP A 130 -5.92 -12.70 1.68
CA ASP A 130 -5.21 -12.41 0.45
C ASP A 130 -5.10 -10.90 0.11
N ASN A 131 -5.41 -10.01 1.07
CA ASN A 131 -5.02 -8.59 1.00
C ASN A 131 -3.56 -8.47 1.48
N GLY A 132 -2.65 -8.13 0.55
CA GLY A 132 -1.20 -8.17 0.77
C GLY A 132 -0.55 -6.84 1.10
N ALA A 133 -1.26 -5.72 1.03
CA ALA A 133 -0.68 -4.40 1.21
C ALA A 133 -0.82 -3.85 2.63
N SER A 134 0.17 -3.12 3.11
CA SER A 134 0.15 -2.32 4.35
C SER A 134 -0.46 -3.04 5.58
N THR A 135 -0.25 -4.34 5.66
CA THR A 135 -0.64 -5.18 6.77
C THR A 135 0.63 -5.80 7.36
N GLU A 136 0.68 -5.91 8.67
CA GLU A 136 1.80 -6.52 9.38
C GLU A 136 2.09 -7.93 8.85
N ASN A 137 3.37 -8.28 8.74
CA ASN A 137 3.86 -9.55 8.17
C ASN A 137 3.42 -9.83 6.73
N LYS A 138 2.88 -8.83 6.02
CA LYS A 138 2.55 -8.89 4.61
C LYS A 138 3.30 -7.79 3.84
N GLY A 139 3.27 -7.89 2.52
CA GLY A 139 3.99 -6.98 1.65
C GLY A 139 4.10 -7.56 0.25
N ILE A 140 5.01 -7.02 -0.55
CA ILE A 140 5.22 -7.47 -1.94
C ILE A 140 5.55 -8.96 -2.00
N ASP A 141 6.42 -9.46 -1.10
CA ASP A 141 6.82 -10.87 -1.08
C ASP A 141 5.64 -11.79 -0.76
N PHE A 142 4.81 -11.40 0.21
CA PHE A 142 3.56 -12.11 0.50
C PHE A 142 2.66 -12.16 -0.75
N ALA A 143 2.41 -11.03 -1.40
CA ALA A 143 1.54 -10.96 -2.58
C ALA A 143 2.04 -11.82 -3.75
N LEU A 144 3.35 -11.81 -4.03
CA LEU A 144 3.99 -12.63 -5.06
C LEU A 144 3.92 -14.13 -4.72
N ASN A 145 4.12 -14.48 -3.43
CA ASN A 145 4.02 -15.85 -2.97
C ASN A 145 2.57 -16.36 -3.03
N ARG A 146 1.58 -15.51 -2.65
CA ARG A 146 0.15 -15.88 -2.79
C ARG A 146 -0.23 -16.15 -4.24
N LEU A 147 0.23 -15.31 -5.18
CA LEU A 147 -0.02 -15.56 -6.60
C LEU A 147 0.57 -16.91 -7.05
N SER A 148 1.79 -17.24 -6.64
CA SER A 148 2.38 -18.55 -6.96
C SER A 148 1.58 -19.70 -6.36
N CYS A 149 1.13 -19.59 -5.09
CA CYS A 149 0.27 -20.60 -4.48
C CYS A 149 -1.05 -20.77 -5.23
N HIS A 150 -1.67 -19.66 -5.67
CA HIS A 150 -2.92 -19.73 -6.44
C HIS A 150 -2.73 -20.37 -7.82
N LEU A 151 -1.63 -20.08 -8.52
CA LEU A 151 -1.27 -20.72 -9.78
C LEU A 151 -1.01 -22.22 -9.60
N GLN A 152 -0.28 -22.62 -8.56
CA GLN A 152 -0.04 -24.03 -8.26
C GLN A 152 -1.32 -24.79 -7.91
N ARG A 153 -2.23 -24.16 -7.11
CA ARG A 153 -3.54 -24.76 -6.80
C ARG A 153 -4.41 -24.89 -8.05
N HIS A 154 -4.39 -23.88 -8.91
CA HIS A 154 -5.07 -23.93 -10.21
C HIS A 154 -4.55 -25.10 -11.05
N TYR A 155 -3.22 -25.22 -11.19
CA TYR A 155 -2.59 -26.29 -11.95
C TYR A 155 -2.97 -27.68 -11.45
N ARG A 156 -2.94 -27.90 -10.13
CA ARG A 156 -3.32 -29.20 -9.55
C ARG A 156 -4.77 -29.59 -9.84
N LYS A 157 -5.66 -28.63 -10.05
CA LYS A 157 -7.08 -28.91 -10.28
C LYS A 157 -7.47 -28.90 -11.75
N TYR A 158 -6.85 -28.04 -12.55
CA TYR A 158 -7.29 -27.75 -13.93
C TYR A 158 -6.15 -27.84 -14.96
N GLY A 159 -4.94 -28.23 -14.53
CA GLY A 159 -3.77 -28.23 -15.39
C GLY A 159 -3.27 -26.82 -15.72
N ARG A 160 -2.58 -26.70 -16.84
CA ARG A 160 -1.98 -25.44 -17.32
C ARG A 160 -2.98 -24.47 -17.90
N GLU A 161 -4.09 -24.99 -18.42
CA GLU A 161 -5.08 -24.16 -19.11
C GLU A 161 -5.90 -23.34 -18.12
N GLY A 162 -6.19 -22.10 -18.50
CA GLY A 162 -6.94 -21.15 -17.70
C GLY A 162 -6.55 -19.73 -17.97
N TYR A 163 -7.19 -18.83 -17.23
CA TYR A 163 -7.08 -17.40 -17.46
C TYR A 163 -6.88 -16.65 -16.15
N VAL A 164 -6.24 -15.50 -16.28
CA VAL A 164 -6.12 -14.51 -15.20
C VAL A 164 -6.78 -13.20 -15.65
N LEU A 165 -7.71 -12.69 -14.87
CA LEU A 165 -8.18 -11.32 -14.95
C LEU A 165 -7.28 -10.48 -14.05
N LEU A 166 -6.54 -9.55 -14.63
CA LEU A 166 -5.81 -8.50 -13.92
C LEU A 166 -6.64 -7.24 -13.92
N PHE A 167 -6.71 -6.54 -12.80
CA PHE A 167 -7.40 -5.26 -12.71
C PHE A 167 -6.61 -4.26 -11.86
N ASP A 168 -6.92 -2.98 -12.07
CA ASP A 168 -6.32 -1.85 -11.35
C ASP A 168 -7.40 -0.78 -11.19
N PHE A 169 -7.38 -0.01 -10.10
CA PHE A 169 -8.30 1.11 -9.92
C PHE A 169 -7.72 2.39 -10.54
N SER A 170 -8.57 3.16 -11.22
CA SER A 170 -8.16 4.39 -11.89
C SER A 170 -7.94 5.51 -10.90
N ASN A 171 -6.73 6.08 -10.88
CA ASN A 171 -6.35 7.19 -10.00
C ASN A 171 -6.86 7.00 -8.57
N TYR A 172 -6.65 5.81 -8.02
CA TYR A 172 -7.34 5.30 -6.84
C TYR A 172 -7.36 6.28 -5.67
N PHE A 173 -6.20 6.82 -5.27
CA PHE A 173 -6.12 7.77 -4.15
C PHE A 173 -6.80 9.10 -4.46
N ALA A 174 -6.79 9.57 -5.71
CA ALA A 174 -7.41 10.85 -6.08
C ALA A 174 -8.93 10.76 -6.21
N ASN A 175 -9.46 9.58 -6.57
CA ASN A 175 -10.90 9.39 -6.83
C ASN A 175 -11.63 8.69 -5.69
N ALA A 176 -10.92 8.23 -4.64
CA ALA A 176 -11.52 7.46 -3.57
C ALA A 176 -12.52 8.30 -2.76
N GLN A 177 -13.71 7.74 -2.53
CA GLN A 177 -14.75 8.34 -1.68
C GLN A 177 -14.48 7.98 -0.23
N TYR A 178 -14.60 8.93 0.71
CA TYR A 178 -14.39 8.62 2.13
C TYR A 178 -15.64 8.05 2.82
N TRP A 179 -16.85 8.38 2.35
CA TRP A 179 -18.12 8.00 3.00
C TRP A 179 -18.30 6.48 3.21
N PRO A 180 -17.85 5.57 2.30
CA PRO A 180 -18.00 4.14 2.57
C PRO A 180 -17.14 3.69 3.75
N VAL A 181 -15.97 4.31 3.92
CA VAL A 181 -15.07 4.03 5.04
C VAL A 181 -15.63 4.61 6.34
N SER A 182 -16.18 5.83 6.33
CA SER A 182 -16.88 6.45 7.47
C SER A 182 -18.02 5.54 7.96
N ARG A 183 -18.81 4.96 7.06
CA ARG A 183 -19.86 3.98 7.41
C ARG A 183 -19.29 2.72 8.08
N GLU A 184 -18.14 2.24 7.65
CA GLU A 184 -17.50 1.08 8.29
C GLU A 184 -16.88 1.44 9.64
N LEU A 185 -16.34 2.64 9.80
CA LEU A 185 -15.88 3.17 11.10
C LEU A 185 -17.05 3.26 12.09
N ALA A 186 -18.22 3.78 11.67
CA ALA A 186 -19.41 3.85 12.50
C ALA A 186 -19.89 2.48 13.03
N LYS A 187 -19.67 1.39 12.26
CA LYS A 187 -20.01 0.03 12.67
C LYS A 187 -18.99 -0.64 13.58
N ARG A 188 -17.76 -0.13 13.68
CA ARG A 188 -16.63 -0.85 14.26
C ARG A 188 -15.91 -0.09 15.36
N VAL A 189 -15.99 1.21 15.38
CA VAL A 189 -15.41 2.07 16.41
C VAL A 189 -16.54 2.60 17.27
N HIS A 190 -16.53 2.25 18.56
CA HIS A 190 -17.64 2.56 19.48
C HIS A 190 -17.59 4.01 19.98
N ASP A 191 -16.41 4.50 20.34
CA ASP A 191 -16.22 5.86 20.86
C ASP A 191 -16.52 6.90 19.77
N VAL A 192 -17.42 7.86 20.09
CA VAL A 192 -17.91 8.90 19.17
C VAL A 192 -16.81 9.92 18.86
N ARG A 193 -16.00 10.30 19.86
CA ARG A 193 -14.89 11.28 19.71
C ARG A 193 -13.81 10.71 18.79
N ILE A 194 -13.48 9.42 18.96
CA ILE A 194 -12.51 8.73 18.08
C ILE A 194 -13.03 8.69 16.64
N ARG A 195 -14.32 8.40 16.43
CA ARG A 195 -14.92 8.41 15.09
C ARG A 195 -14.92 9.80 14.47
N ALA A 196 -15.26 10.81 15.25
CA ALA A 196 -15.25 12.20 14.80
C ALA A 196 -13.86 12.62 14.33
N LEU A 197 -12.82 12.38 15.15
CA LEU A 197 -11.44 12.67 14.79
C LEU A 197 -10.96 11.88 13.55
N ALA A 198 -11.34 10.61 13.44
CA ALA A 198 -10.99 9.80 12.27
C ALA A 198 -11.62 10.34 10.97
N ASN A 199 -12.90 10.76 11.05
CA ASN A 199 -13.58 11.36 9.90
C ASN A 199 -12.99 12.73 9.57
N GLU A 200 -12.68 13.58 10.55
CA GLU A 200 -12.00 14.85 10.35
C GLU A 200 -10.64 14.65 9.64
N CYS A 201 -9.83 13.70 10.09
CA CYS A 201 -8.56 13.38 9.45
C CYS A 201 -8.70 12.93 7.98
N LEU A 202 -9.83 12.30 7.60
CA LEU A 202 -10.12 11.92 6.22
C LEU A 202 -10.69 13.09 5.41
N ASP A 203 -11.60 13.86 6.01
CA ASP A 203 -12.30 14.98 5.37
C ASP A 203 -11.36 16.16 5.08
N ASN A 204 -10.31 16.35 5.89
CA ASN A 204 -9.27 17.35 5.66
C ASN A 204 -8.66 17.28 4.24
N PHE A 205 -8.72 16.13 3.56
CA PHE A 205 -8.26 15.99 2.16
C PHE A 205 -9.32 16.40 1.13
N GLY A 206 -10.54 16.75 1.58
CA GLY A 206 -11.69 17.13 0.74
C GLY A 206 -12.69 15.97 0.58
N PRO A 207 -13.83 16.24 -0.06
CA PRO A 207 -14.93 15.27 -0.21
C PRO A 207 -14.56 14.07 -1.07
N ILE A 208 -13.56 14.20 -1.92
CA ILE A 208 -13.04 13.15 -2.80
C ILE A 208 -11.53 13.12 -2.69
N GLY A 209 -10.98 11.93 -2.61
CA GLY A 209 -9.55 11.65 -2.59
C GLY A 209 -8.99 11.41 -1.19
N TYR A 210 -7.98 10.56 -1.15
CA TYR A 210 -7.18 10.29 0.05
C TYR A 210 -5.81 10.93 -0.10
N GLY A 211 -5.34 11.61 0.94
CA GLY A 211 -4.03 12.24 0.92
C GLY A 211 -2.89 11.22 0.83
N LEU A 212 -2.02 11.42 -0.14
CA LEU A 212 -0.78 10.66 -0.22
C LEU A 212 0.18 11.12 0.89
N GLY A 213 0.58 10.19 1.75
CA GLY A 213 1.49 10.46 2.89
C GLY A 213 0.80 10.48 4.25
N SER A 214 -0.52 10.28 4.32
CA SER A 214 -1.29 10.10 5.55
C SER A 214 -1.47 8.61 5.87
N GLN A 215 -1.33 8.24 7.14
CA GLN A 215 -1.49 6.84 7.57
C GLN A 215 -2.96 6.42 7.57
N ILE A 216 -3.86 7.30 7.98
CA ILE A 216 -5.30 7.00 7.96
C ILE A 216 -5.80 6.81 6.53
N SER A 217 -5.29 7.60 5.58
CA SER A 217 -5.62 7.45 4.16
C SER A 217 -5.18 6.09 3.60
N GLN A 218 -4.04 5.55 4.04
CA GLN A 218 -3.61 4.21 3.64
C GLN A 218 -4.55 3.13 4.18
N THR A 219 -4.97 3.22 5.45
CA THR A 219 -5.90 2.26 6.03
C THR A 219 -7.29 2.38 5.39
N ALA A 220 -7.76 3.59 5.12
CA ALA A 220 -9.00 3.84 4.37
C ALA A 220 -8.95 3.24 2.96
N ALA A 221 -7.83 3.41 2.25
CA ALA A 221 -7.62 2.80 0.94
C ALA A 221 -7.59 1.26 0.97
N LEU A 222 -7.24 0.63 2.06
CA LEU A 222 -7.39 -0.83 2.22
C LEU A 222 -8.83 -1.23 2.50
N MET A 223 -9.56 -0.42 3.28
CA MET A 223 -10.92 -0.70 3.72
C MET A 223 -11.96 -0.47 2.62
N LEU A 224 -11.80 0.56 1.80
CA LEU A 224 -12.78 0.94 0.78
C LEU A 224 -13.17 -0.25 -0.14
N PRO A 225 -12.23 -1.04 -0.72
CA PRO A 225 -12.60 -2.18 -1.56
C PRO A 225 -12.89 -3.48 -0.78
N ASN A 226 -12.94 -3.44 0.56
CA ASN A 226 -13.13 -4.66 1.36
C ASN A 226 -14.46 -5.38 1.04
N LYS A 227 -15.53 -4.63 0.74
CA LYS A 227 -16.81 -5.21 0.27
C LYS A 227 -16.64 -5.96 -1.05
N LEU A 228 -15.85 -5.42 -1.98
CA LEU A 228 -15.51 -6.07 -3.24
C LEU A 228 -14.67 -7.34 -3.01
N ASP A 229 -13.69 -7.28 -2.09
CA ASP A 229 -12.86 -8.44 -1.75
C ASP A 229 -13.70 -9.63 -1.28
N HIS A 230 -14.63 -9.38 -0.36
CA HIS A 230 -15.57 -10.39 0.13
C HIS A 230 -16.54 -10.85 -0.96
N PHE A 231 -17.06 -9.94 -1.77
CA PHE A 231 -17.93 -10.30 -2.89
C PHE A 231 -17.25 -11.27 -3.87
N ILE A 232 -15.99 -11.02 -4.23
CA ILE A 232 -15.23 -11.90 -5.12
C ILE A 232 -14.98 -13.27 -4.48
N LYS A 233 -14.62 -13.32 -3.20
CA LYS A 233 -14.34 -14.58 -2.49
C LYS A 233 -15.60 -15.39 -2.21
N GLU A 234 -16.65 -14.75 -1.73
CA GLU A 234 -17.82 -15.41 -1.14
C GLU A 234 -18.99 -15.55 -2.13
N LYS A 235 -19.25 -14.53 -2.97
CA LYS A 235 -20.37 -14.53 -3.91
C LYS A 235 -19.96 -15.04 -5.30
N LEU A 236 -18.78 -14.63 -5.80
CA LEU A 236 -18.27 -15.15 -7.07
C LEU A 236 -17.47 -16.45 -6.88
N GLY A 237 -17.19 -16.89 -5.65
CA GLY A 237 -16.50 -18.16 -5.37
C GLY A 237 -15.05 -18.23 -5.87
N ILE A 238 -14.42 -17.13 -6.24
CA ILE A 238 -13.06 -17.11 -6.78
C ILE A 238 -12.02 -17.30 -5.67
N LYS A 239 -11.56 -18.54 -5.48
CA LYS A 239 -10.51 -18.86 -4.51
C LYS A 239 -9.15 -18.29 -4.90
N GLY A 240 -8.84 -18.24 -6.21
CA GLY A 240 -7.60 -17.71 -6.78
C GLY A 240 -7.61 -16.19 -6.93
N TYR A 241 -8.00 -15.45 -5.90
CA TYR A 241 -8.08 -13.99 -5.86
C TYR A 241 -7.14 -13.42 -4.78
N ALA A 242 -6.42 -12.35 -5.11
CA ALA A 242 -5.73 -11.51 -4.15
C ALA A 242 -5.62 -10.08 -4.66
N ARG A 243 -5.43 -9.12 -3.72
CA ARG A 243 -5.29 -7.71 -3.98
C ARG A 243 -4.06 -7.13 -3.26
N TYR A 244 -3.39 -6.20 -3.93
CA TYR A 244 -2.32 -5.38 -3.37
C TYR A 244 -2.61 -3.92 -3.66
N MET A 245 -3.19 -3.19 -2.71
CA MET A 245 -3.74 -1.84 -2.87
C MET A 245 -4.79 -1.78 -4.00
N ASP A 246 -4.46 -1.11 -5.09
CA ASP A 246 -5.25 -0.92 -6.30
C ASP A 246 -5.08 -2.03 -7.34
N ASP A 247 -4.00 -2.80 -7.29
CA ASP A 247 -3.72 -3.92 -8.19
C ASP A 247 -4.33 -5.23 -7.66
N GLY A 248 -5.08 -5.94 -8.48
CA GLY A 248 -5.63 -7.26 -8.12
C GLY A 248 -5.66 -8.24 -9.28
N TYR A 249 -5.90 -9.52 -8.95
CA TYR A 249 -6.05 -10.59 -9.95
C TYR A 249 -7.07 -11.63 -9.53
N LEU A 250 -7.75 -12.24 -10.52
CA LEU A 250 -8.62 -13.41 -10.37
C LEU A 250 -8.13 -14.50 -11.31
N ILE A 251 -8.05 -15.75 -10.84
CA ILE A 251 -7.66 -16.92 -11.65
C ILE A 251 -8.84 -17.87 -11.77
N HIS A 252 -9.20 -18.26 -13.00
CA HIS A 252 -10.30 -19.19 -13.29
C HIS A 252 -10.04 -19.98 -14.58
N PRO A 253 -10.52 -21.22 -14.72
CA PRO A 253 -10.39 -21.99 -15.97
C PRO A 253 -11.21 -21.38 -17.12
N SER A 254 -12.40 -20.82 -16.88
CA SER A 254 -13.24 -20.21 -17.92
C SER A 254 -12.95 -18.71 -18.07
N LYS A 255 -12.76 -18.27 -19.30
CA LYS A 255 -12.62 -16.86 -19.69
C LYS A 255 -13.98 -16.14 -19.63
N GLU A 256 -15.03 -16.83 -20.00
CA GLU A 256 -16.40 -16.33 -20.03
C GLU A 256 -16.85 -15.98 -18.62
N TYR A 257 -16.59 -16.87 -17.67
CA TYR A 257 -16.89 -16.60 -16.25
C TYR A 257 -16.08 -15.41 -15.70
N LEU A 258 -14.82 -15.23 -16.10
CA LEU A 258 -14.08 -14.03 -15.69
C LEU A 258 -14.63 -12.74 -16.30
N LYS A 259 -15.23 -12.77 -17.48
CA LYS A 259 -15.96 -11.62 -18.05
C LYS A 259 -17.22 -11.30 -17.24
N GLU A 260 -18.00 -12.31 -16.88
CA GLU A 260 -19.14 -12.16 -15.99
C GLU A 260 -18.72 -11.60 -14.63
N CYS A 261 -17.68 -12.15 -14.03
CA CYS A 261 -17.12 -11.62 -12.78
C CYS A 261 -16.77 -10.13 -12.91
N LEU A 262 -16.14 -9.73 -14.02
CA LEU A 262 -15.76 -8.33 -14.25
C LEU A 262 -16.98 -7.41 -14.31
N THR A 263 -18.07 -7.82 -14.98
CA THR A 263 -19.32 -7.06 -15.04
C THR A 263 -19.90 -6.87 -13.63
N ARG A 264 -20.04 -7.95 -12.87
CA ARG A 264 -20.57 -7.90 -11.51
C ARG A 264 -19.64 -7.14 -10.53
N MET A 265 -18.33 -7.18 -10.74
CA MET A 265 -17.36 -6.38 -9.98
C MET A 265 -17.56 -4.88 -10.24
N LYS A 266 -17.87 -4.47 -11.48
CA LYS A 266 -18.14 -3.06 -11.79
C LYS A 266 -19.31 -2.52 -10.97
N GLU A 267 -20.42 -3.25 -10.90
CA GLU A 267 -21.60 -2.86 -10.11
C GLU A 267 -21.24 -2.61 -8.62
N VAL A 268 -20.41 -3.51 -8.05
CA VAL A 268 -19.95 -3.33 -6.66
C VAL A 268 -19.00 -2.14 -6.54
N CYS A 269 -18.09 -1.95 -7.51
CA CYS A 269 -17.19 -0.80 -7.54
C CYS A 269 -17.95 0.51 -7.61
N ASP A 270 -18.96 0.60 -8.50
CA ASP A 270 -19.83 1.77 -8.67
C ASP A 270 -20.56 2.10 -7.37
N SER A 271 -21.07 1.07 -6.65
CA SER A 271 -21.69 1.23 -5.32
C SER A 271 -20.73 1.74 -4.23
N LEU A 272 -19.42 1.76 -4.46
CA LEU A 272 -18.37 2.22 -3.55
C LEU A 272 -17.69 3.48 -4.06
N GLY A 273 -18.06 3.99 -5.23
CA GLY A 273 -17.38 5.10 -5.90
C GLY A 273 -15.97 4.74 -6.39
N ILE A 274 -15.70 3.46 -6.68
CA ILE A 274 -14.41 2.97 -7.19
C ILE A 274 -14.47 2.87 -8.71
N ILE A 275 -13.51 3.46 -9.39
CA ILE A 275 -13.42 3.43 -10.86
C ILE A 275 -12.39 2.38 -11.29
N LEU A 276 -12.83 1.35 -12.03
CA LEU A 276 -11.92 0.38 -12.64
C LEU A 276 -11.18 0.97 -13.84
N ASN A 277 -9.87 0.74 -13.91
CA ASN A 277 -9.04 1.18 -15.01
C ASN A 277 -9.21 0.25 -16.24
N THR A 278 -9.99 0.68 -17.22
CA THR A 278 -10.29 -0.13 -18.42
C THR A 278 -9.06 -0.45 -19.26
N LYS A 279 -8.04 0.42 -19.29
CA LYS A 279 -6.80 0.20 -20.07
C LYS A 279 -5.91 -0.87 -19.45
N LYS A 280 -5.91 -1.01 -18.13
CA LYS A 280 -5.09 -1.97 -17.38
C LYS A 280 -5.84 -3.26 -17.05
N THR A 281 -7.16 -3.24 -17.01
CA THR A 281 -8.00 -4.43 -16.75
C THR A 281 -7.99 -5.33 -17.97
N LYS A 282 -7.40 -6.54 -17.83
CA LYS A 282 -7.17 -7.46 -18.95
C LYS A 282 -7.28 -8.91 -18.52
N ILE A 283 -7.90 -9.72 -19.37
CA ILE A 283 -7.89 -11.19 -19.23
C ILE A 283 -6.79 -11.76 -20.11
N LYS A 284 -5.93 -12.59 -19.53
CA LYS A 284 -4.81 -13.24 -20.23
C LYS A 284 -4.81 -14.75 -19.98
N LYS A 285 -4.30 -15.53 -20.91
CA LYS A 285 -4.03 -16.95 -20.71
C LYS A 285 -2.87 -17.15 -19.74
N LEU A 286 -2.97 -18.13 -18.86
CA LEU A 286 -1.90 -18.48 -17.92
C LEU A 286 -0.64 -18.99 -18.63
N SER A 287 -0.83 -19.68 -19.74
CA SER A 287 0.26 -20.22 -20.59
C SER A 287 1.12 -19.15 -21.27
N GLU A 288 0.54 -17.98 -21.60
CA GLU A 288 1.27 -16.86 -22.24
C GLU A 288 2.10 -16.06 -21.22
N GLY A 289 1.71 -16.15 -19.94
CA GLY A 289 2.29 -15.39 -18.85
C GLY A 289 1.79 -13.94 -18.80
N PHE A 290 1.91 -13.35 -17.61
CA PHE A 290 1.40 -12.02 -17.30
C PHE A 290 2.29 -11.31 -16.29
N LYS A 291 2.07 -10.00 -16.10
CA LYS A 291 2.83 -9.17 -15.17
C LYS A 291 1.96 -8.80 -13.97
N PHE A 292 2.50 -9.00 -12.77
CA PHE A 292 1.90 -8.54 -11.52
C PHE A 292 3.00 -7.98 -10.61
N LEU A 293 2.80 -6.82 -10.02
CA LEU A 293 3.77 -6.11 -9.17
C LEU A 293 5.21 -6.06 -9.74
N GLN A 294 5.33 -5.73 -11.03
CA GLN A 294 6.57 -5.63 -11.79
C GLN A 294 7.27 -6.97 -12.11
N ILE A 295 6.77 -8.10 -11.63
CA ILE A 295 7.29 -9.45 -11.93
C ILE A 295 6.40 -10.12 -12.98
N ARG A 296 7.01 -10.78 -13.97
CA ARG A 296 6.31 -11.60 -14.96
C ARG A 296 6.18 -13.03 -14.45
N PHE A 297 4.95 -13.51 -14.41
CA PHE A 297 4.61 -14.89 -14.06
C PHE A 297 4.30 -15.69 -15.31
N LYS A 298 4.72 -16.94 -15.32
CA LYS A 298 4.34 -17.92 -16.36
C LYS A 298 4.18 -19.29 -15.71
N LEU A 299 3.07 -19.96 -16.01
CA LEU A 299 2.83 -21.35 -15.63
C LEU A 299 3.38 -22.25 -16.74
N THR A 300 4.29 -23.15 -16.40
CA THR A 300 4.88 -24.11 -17.34
C THR A 300 3.99 -25.32 -17.52
N GLU A 301 4.30 -26.17 -18.49
CA GLU A 301 3.63 -27.45 -18.73
C GLU A 301 3.75 -28.42 -17.55
N THR A 302 4.86 -28.37 -16.85
CA THR A 302 5.13 -29.18 -15.65
C THR A 302 4.54 -28.60 -14.36
N GLY A 303 3.75 -27.53 -14.43
CA GLY A 303 3.17 -26.86 -13.25
C GLY A 303 4.12 -25.96 -12.48
N LYS A 304 5.37 -25.79 -12.93
CA LYS A 304 6.32 -24.86 -12.31
C LYS A 304 5.90 -23.42 -12.59
N VAL A 305 5.85 -22.60 -11.55
CA VAL A 305 5.58 -21.17 -11.65
C VAL A 305 6.89 -20.42 -11.83
N LEU A 306 7.12 -19.86 -13.00
CA LEU A 306 8.29 -19.02 -13.26
C LEU A 306 7.97 -17.57 -12.90
N ARG A 307 8.87 -16.95 -12.13
CA ARG A 307 8.87 -15.52 -11.82
C ARG A 307 10.06 -14.87 -12.51
N LYS A 308 9.84 -14.10 -13.55
CA LYS A 308 10.92 -13.44 -14.30
C LYS A 308 10.80 -11.93 -14.22
N MET A 309 11.93 -11.28 -14.20
CA MET A 309 12.04 -9.85 -14.42
C MET A 309 11.54 -9.46 -15.81
N SER A 310 10.88 -8.31 -15.94
CA SER A 310 10.52 -7.79 -17.26
C SER A 310 11.77 -7.23 -17.96
N PHE A 311 11.91 -7.50 -19.24
CA PHE A 311 13.00 -6.96 -20.07
C PHE A 311 13.01 -5.43 -20.11
N GLU A 312 11.84 -4.83 -20.03
CA GLU A 312 11.68 -3.38 -19.92
C GLU A 312 12.31 -2.79 -18.64
N SER A 313 12.23 -3.53 -17.52
CA SER A 313 12.86 -3.11 -16.27
C SER A 313 14.39 -3.06 -16.40
N ILE A 314 14.98 -4.05 -17.08
CA ILE A 314 16.43 -4.07 -17.37
C ILE A 314 16.82 -2.89 -18.26
N LYS A 315 16.07 -2.66 -19.35
CA LYS A 315 16.32 -1.50 -20.23
C LYS A 315 16.24 -0.17 -19.49
N LYS A 316 15.22 -0.02 -18.64
CA LYS A 316 15.02 1.21 -17.85
C LYS A 316 16.18 1.46 -16.89
N ILE A 317 16.61 0.44 -16.13
CA ILE A 317 17.73 0.63 -15.17
C ILE A 317 19.05 0.91 -15.91
N ARG A 318 19.34 0.24 -17.03
CA ARG A 318 20.53 0.53 -17.83
C ARG A 318 20.57 1.98 -18.31
N ARG A 319 19.45 2.49 -18.83
CA ARG A 319 19.34 3.91 -19.25
C ARG A 319 19.49 4.85 -18.07
N LYS A 320 18.93 4.50 -16.92
CA LYS A 320 19.00 5.29 -15.70
C LYS A 320 20.46 5.37 -15.19
N LEU A 321 21.16 4.24 -15.14
CA LEU A 321 22.57 4.20 -14.69
C LEU A 321 23.50 4.99 -15.62
N LYS A 322 23.29 4.95 -16.96
CA LYS A 322 24.04 5.80 -17.89
C LYS A 322 23.83 7.28 -17.60
N LYS A 323 22.57 7.72 -17.41
CA LYS A 323 22.25 9.10 -17.05
C LYS A 323 22.85 9.50 -15.71
N PHE A 324 22.79 8.62 -14.72
CA PHE A 324 23.38 8.86 -13.42
C PHE A 324 24.89 9.02 -13.47
N LYS A 325 25.60 8.21 -14.28
CA LYS A 325 27.04 8.40 -14.51
C LYS A 325 27.33 9.78 -15.07
N LEU A 326 26.61 10.20 -16.11
CA LEU A 326 26.73 11.53 -16.69
C LEU A 326 26.50 12.63 -15.65
N TRP A 327 25.41 12.55 -14.90
CA TRP A 327 25.06 13.54 -13.88
C TRP A 327 25.99 13.53 -12.66
N ASN A 328 26.68 12.43 -12.41
CA ASN A 328 27.71 12.32 -11.37
C ASN A 328 29.00 13.01 -11.79
N ILE A 329 29.35 12.97 -13.08
CA ILE A 329 30.56 13.60 -13.63
C ILE A 329 30.31 15.07 -13.97
N GLU A 330 29.27 15.36 -14.75
CA GLU A 330 29.00 16.67 -15.32
C GLU A 330 28.01 17.50 -14.50
N GLY A 331 27.33 16.89 -13.55
CA GLY A 331 26.20 17.52 -12.86
C GLY A 331 24.96 17.70 -13.75
N ARG A 332 23.96 18.33 -13.18
CA ARG A 332 22.75 18.73 -13.89
C ARG A 332 22.06 19.90 -13.19
N VAL A 333 21.28 20.64 -13.92
CA VAL A 333 20.36 21.64 -13.36
C VAL A 333 19.16 20.95 -12.74
N VAL A 334 18.87 21.24 -11.50
CA VAL A 334 17.70 20.77 -10.75
C VAL A 334 16.93 21.95 -10.17
N LYS A 335 15.60 21.84 -10.06
CA LYS A 335 14.78 22.85 -9.41
C LYS A 335 14.61 22.49 -7.94
N ILE A 336 15.16 23.32 -7.05
CA ILE A 336 15.05 23.15 -5.59
C ILE A 336 14.40 24.41 -5.02
N ALA A 337 13.31 24.26 -4.27
CA ALA A 337 12.57 25.37 -3.66
C ALA A 337 12.24 26.51 -4.67
N GLY A 338 11.85 26.14 -5.89
CA GLY A 338 11.50 27.10 -6.94
C GLY A 338 12.68 27.64 -7.74
N LYS A 339 13.92 27.51 -7.29
CA LYS A 339 15.14 27.99 -7.95
C LYS A 339 15.81 26.89 -8.76
N PHE A 340 16.40 27.24 -9.91
CA PHE A 340 17.23 26.33 -10.69
C PHE A 340 18.64 26.34 -10.13
N VAL A 341 19.12 25.17 -9.70
CA VAL A 341 20.45 24.99 -9.10
C VAL A 341 21.17 23.90 -9.84
N TRP A 342 22.45 24.16 -10.19
CA TRP A 342 23.31 23.11 -10.72
C TRP A 342 23.77 22.19 -9.58
N ARG A 343 23.65 20.89 -9.77
CA ARG A 343 24.02 19.88 -8.75
C ARG A 343 24.63 18.65 -9.38
N VAL A 344 25.72 18.20 -8.78
CA VAL A 344 26.29 16.86 -9.03
C VAL A 344 25.37 15.81 -8.39
N PHE A 345 25.12 14.72 -9.10
CA PHE A 345 24.31 13.62 -8.57
C PHE A 345 25.20 12.71 -7.72
N PRO A 346 25.00 12.62 -6.39
CA PRO A 346 25.92 11.92 -5.50
C PRO A 346 25.90 10.40 -5.75
N LEU A 347 27.03 9.76 -5.53
CA LEU A 347 27.18 8.31 -5.72
C LEU A 347 26.28 7.52 -4.77
N SER A 348 26.02 8.04 -3.56
CA SER A 348 25.06 7.50 -2.59
C SER A 348 23.65 7.33 -3.16
N ASP A 349 23.15 8.33 -3.90
CA ASP A 349 21.82 8.28 -4.54
C ASP A 349 21.78 7.23 -5.66
N ILE A 350 22.88 7.08 -6.39
CA ILE A 350 23.05 6.07 -7.45
C ILE A 350 23.01 4.67 -6.84
N CYS A 351 23.78 4.44 -5.79
CA CYS A 351 23.84 3.18 -5.06
C CYS A 351 22.47 2.82 -4.49
N SER A 352 21.81 3.75 -3.81
CA SER A 352 20.46 3.56 -3.25
C SER A 352 19.43 3.21 -4.32
N ALA A 353 19.44 3.91 -5.45
CA ALA A 353 18.54 3.63 -6.57
C ALA A 353 18.79 2.26 -7.21
N TYR A 354 20.04 1.86 -7.34
CA TYR A 354 20.41 0.56 -7.90
C TYR A 354 20.07 -0.58 -6.94
N GLU A 355 20.36 -0.45 -5.65
CA GLU A 355 20.04 -1.47 -4.62
C GLU A 355 18.54 -1.68 -4.49
N SER A 356 17.75 -0.61 -4.53
CA SER A 356 16.28 -0.71 -4.55
C SER A 356 15.78 -1.53 -5.75
N TRP A 357 16.32 -1.31 -6.94
CA TRP A 357 16.00 -2.10 -8.14
C TRP A 357 16.46 -3.55 -7.99
N ARG A 358 17.71 -3.77 -7.56
CA ARG A 358 18.35 -5.06 -7.37
C ARG A 358 17.58 -5.93 -6.36
N GLY A 359 17.23 -5.34 -5.21
CA GLY A 359 16.45 -6.00 -4.16
C GLY A 359 15.07 -6.44 -4.66
N HIS A 360 14.39 -5.60 -5.46
CA HIS A 360 13.11 -5.99 -6.05
C HIS A 360 13.27 -7.13 -7.07
N MET A 361 14.32 -7.11 -7.87
CA MET A 361 14.55 -8.12 -8.92
C MET A 361 14.97 -9.50 -8.38
N LYS A 362 15.63 -9.55 -7.22
CA LYS A 362 15.95 -10.80 -6.51
C LYS A 362 14.71 -11.61 -6.08
N ARG A 363 13.53 -11.00 -6.05
CA ARG A 363 12.24 -11.68 -5.79
C ARG A 363 11.80 -12.61 -6.92
N GLY A 364 12.44 -12.57 -8.09
CA GLY A 364 12.19 -13.44 -9.22
C GLY A 364 13.31 -14.42 -9.52
N ASN A 365 13.07 -15.37 -10.42
CA ASN A 365 14.08 -16.27 -10.97
C ASN A 365 14.98 -15.49 -11.96
N SER A 366 15.68 -14.47 -11.48
CA SER A 366 16.39 -13.50 -12.32
C SER A 366 17.87 -13.37 -11.95
N PHE A 367 18.44 -14.40 -11.32
CA PHE A 367 19.84 -14.40 -10.82
C PHE A 367 20.83 -13.93 -11.88
N HIS A 368 20.91 -14.60 -13.02
CA HIS A 368 21.86 -14.24 -14.10
C HIS A 368 21.60 -12.85 -14.70
N ALA A 369 20.36 -12.36 -14.67
CA ALA A 369 20.07 -11.01 -15.15
C ALA A 369 20.54 -9.95 -14.15
N VAL A 370 20.43 -10.21 -12.85
CA VAL A 370 20.96 -9.36 -11.79
C VAL A 370 22.48 -9.35 -11.86
N GLU A 371 23.12 -10.50 -11.96
CA GLU A 371 24.58 -10.65 -12.07
C GLU A 371 25.14 -9.85 -13.26
N ARG A 372 24.55 -10.00 -14.45
CA ARG A 372 24.94 -9.19 -15.62
C ARG A 372 24.78 -7.69 -15.40
N MET A 373 23.79 -7.29 -14.65
CA MET A 373 23.60 -5.88 -14.30
C MET A 373 24.57 -5.40 -13.23
N ASP A 374 24.98 -6.26 -12.29
CA ASP A 374 26.02 -5.98 -11.30
C ASP A 374 27.39 -5.75 -12.00
N LEU A 375 27.72 -6.59 -12.99
CA LEU A 375 28.91 -6.38 -13.84
C LEU A 375 28.82 -5.10 -14.66
N TYR A 376 27.64 -4.77 -15.18
CA TYR A 376 27.42 -3.51 -15.87
C TYR A 376 27.56 -2.29 -14.96
N PHE A 377 27.08 -2.37 -13.72
CA PHE A 377 27.28 -1.34 -12.69
C PHE A 377 28.77 -1.17 -12.40
N LYS A 378 29.52 -2.28 -12.20
CA LYS A 378 30.98 -2.26 -12.01
C LYS A 378 31.69 -1.55 -13.18
N LYS A 379 31.31 -1.85 -14.42
CA LYS A 379 31.87 -1.17 -15.60
C LYS A 379 31.65 0.35 -15.58
N LEU A 380 30.52 0.82 -15.04
CA LEU A 380 30.20 2.24 -15.02
C LEU A 380 30.85 3.00 -13.87
N PHE A 381 30.91 2.39 -12.68
CA PHE A 381 31.26 3.07 -11.43
C PHE A 381 32.55 2.57 -10.77
N GLY A 382 33.23 1.57 -11.34
CA GLY A 382 34.53 1.08 -10.89
C GLY A 382 34.51 -0.02 -9.83
N PHE A 383 33.40 -0.24 -9.14
CA PHE A 383 33.29 -1.25 -8.07
C PHE A 383 32.05 -2.13 -8.22
N HIS A 384 32.14 -3.35 -7.68
CA HIS A 384 31.04 -4.31 -7.76
C HIS A 384 30.06 -4.10 -6.58
N PRO A 385 28.71 -4.17 -6.80
CA PRO A 385 27.71 -3.97 -5.74
C PRO A 385 27.80 -4.95 -4.56
N ASN A 386 28.46 -6.08 -4.70
CA ASN A 386 28.73 -7.04 -3.62
C ASN A 386 29.99 -6.69 -2.80
N ASN A 387 30.82 -5.75 -3.24
CA ASN A 387 31.95 -5.24 -2.46
C ASN A 387 31.43 -4.31 -1.37
N LYS A 388 31.24 -4.86 -0.17
CA LYS A 388 30.65 -4.14 0.97
C LYS A 388 31.47 -2.93 1.40
N ILE A 389 32.81 -2.95 1.23
CA ILE A 389 33.71 -1.87 1.62
C ILE A 389 33.48 -0.69 0.67
N GLU A 390 33.67 -0.90 -0.62
CA GLU A 390 33.46 0.15 -1.64
C GLU A 390 32.02 0.68 -1.65
N TRP A 391 31.05 -0.22 -1.44
CA TRP A 391 29.63 0.16 -1.36
C TRP A 391 29.35 1.09 -0.18
N ARG A 392 29.93 0.81 1.01
CA ARG A 392 29.79 1.67 2.19
C ARG A 392 30.47 3.02 1.97
N LYS A 393 31.69 3.06 1.42
CA LYS A 393 32.37 4.32 1.07
C LYS A 393 31.48 5.18 0.15
N ALA A 394 30.89 4.56 -0.88
CA ALA A 394 30.02 5.24 -1.82
C ALA A 394 28.69 5.75 -1.22
N LEU A 395 28.22 5.17 -0.12
CA LEU A 395 27.02 5.66 0.59
C LEU A 395 27.30 6.85 1.51
N CYS A 396 28.56 7.07 1.89
CA CYS A 396 28.99 8.18 2.75
C CYS A 396 29.40 9.44 1.96
N THR A 397 29.56 9.31 0.65
CA THR A 397 29.80 10.45 -0.28
C THR A 397 28.49 10.95 -0.87
#